data_847d1d8cd8bcb1cea8b4151f34894826
#
_entry.id   847d1d8cd8bcb1cea8b4151f34894826
#
_cell.length_a   1.000
_cell.length_b   1.000
_cell.length_c   1.000
_cell.angle_alpha   90.00
_cell.angle_beta   90.00
_cell.angle_gamma   90.00
#
_symmetry.space_group_name_H-M   'P 1'
#
loop_
_entity.id
_entity.type
_entity.pdbx_description
1 polymer ?
#
loop_
_entity_poly.entity_id
_entity_poly.type
_entity_poly.pdbx_seq_one_letter_code
_entity_poly.pdbx_strand_id
1 'polypeptide(L)'
;MTYYTPSGAEIEICITPPHQFARHHQRQLLPGWDTSLSYLIFILQRSSISFQETTFEVALEKNRLRARFIRLGCSLSFALQQQKYLSDLFDPLTGRPFLGNSGLTWDDNAAVSALLNYPVISYQNCTLLLHPIWKNNVYPATIVTSAPQVAIESCLAQVIADHSWKSAIDN
;
A
#
# COMPACT_ATOMS: atom_id res chain seq x y z
N MET A 1 9.80 7.29 -2.37
CA MET A 1 10.93 6.49 -2.91
C MET A 1 10.41 5.69 -4.10
N THR A 2 11.09 5.74 -5.23
CA THR A 2 10.66 5.02 -6.46
C THR A 2 11.56 3.84 -6.73
N TYR A 3 10.98 2.70 -7.09
CA TYR A 3 11.65 1.45 -7.38
C TYR A 3 11.15 0.85 -8.68
N TYR A 4 11.99 0.01 -9.29
CA TYR A 4 11.66 -0.77 -10.48
C TYR A 4 11.80 -2.26 -10.19
N THR A 5 10.77 -3.03 -10.52
CA THR A 5 10.83 -4.49 -10.43
C THR A 5 11.74 -5.06 -11.52
N PRO A 6 12.18 -6.34 -11.43
CA PRO A 6 12.94 -6.98 -12.51
C PRO A 6 12.24 -6.96 -13.87
N SER A 7 10.91 -6.89 -13.89
CA SER A 7 10.10 -6.75 -15.12
C SER A 7 9.92 -5.30 -15.59
N GLY A 8 10.59 -4.32 -14.95
CA GLY A 8 10.52 -2.91 -15.28
C GLY A 8 9.26 -2.17 -14.80
N ALA A 9 8.45 -2.79 -13.93
CA ALA A 9 7.28 -2.11 -13.37
C ALA A 9 7.71 -1.08 -12.32
N GLU A 10 7.14 0.12 -12.41
CA GLU A 10 7.44 1.26 -11.55
C GLU A 10 6.56 1.24 -10.30
N ILE A 11 7.17 1.46 -9.13
CA ILE A 11 6.51 1.42 -7.82
C ILE A 11 7.03 2.59 -6.99
N GLU A 12 6.10 3.37 -6.42
CA GLU A 12 6.42 4.41 -5.44
C GLU A 12 6.03 3.95 -4.05
N ILE A 13 6.93 4.13 -3.07
CA ILE A 13 6.72 3.79 -1.67
C ILE A 13 6.79 5.06 -0.83
N CYS A 14 5.70 5.34 -0.09
CA CYS A 14 5.58 6.50 0.79
C CYS A 14 5.31 6.04 2.23
N ILE A 15 6.14 6.48 3.17
CA ILE A 15 6.00 6.20 4.60
C ILE A 15 5.48 7.46 5.27
N THR A 16 4.31 7.40 5.93
CA THR A 16 3.68 8.56 6.57
C THR A 16 3.14 8.20 7.96
N PRO A 17 3.12 9.15 8.91
CA PRO A 17 2.34 8.98 10.13
C PRO A 17 0.85 8.78 9.81
N PRO A 18 0.11 8.05 10.66
CA PRO A 18 -1.31 7.82 10.43
C PRO A 18 -2.12 9.11 10.58
N HIS A 19 -3.10 9.29 9.68
CA HIS A 19 -4.09 10.36 9.77
C HIS A 19 -4.97 10.20 11.03
N GLN A 20 -5.61 11.28 11.45
CA GLN A 20 -6.47 11.31 12.64
C GLN A 20 -7.57 10.22 12.59
N PHE A 21 -8.20 10.00 11.43
CA PHE A 21 -9.19 8.92 11.25
C PHE A 21 -8.61 7.55 11.60
N ALA A 22 -7.43 7.19 11.05
CA ALA A 22 -6.80 5.90 11.31
C ALA A 22 -6.46 5.71 12.80
N ARG A 23 -6.03 6.77 13.49
CA ARG A 23 -5.76 6.75 14.94
C ARG A 23 -7.02 6.55 15.77
N HIS A 24 -8.11 7.29 15.45
CA HIS A 24 -9.37 7.20 16.19
C HIS A 24 -10.07 5.85 15.99
N HIS A 25 -10.01 5.29 14.78
CA HIS A 25 -10.67 4.05 14.42
C HIS A 25 -9.75 2.83 14.45
N GLN A 26 -8.54 2.95 15.04
CA GLN A 26 -7.56 1.86 15.05
C GLN A 26 -8.14 0.54 15.53
N ARG A 27 -8.88 0.54 16.66
CA ARG A 27 -9.47 -0.68 17.23
C ARG A 27 -10.50 -1.34 16.30
N GLN A 28 -11.15 -0.55 15.45
CA GLN A 28 -12.12 -1.04 14.47
C GLN A 28 -11.44 -1.49 13.18
N LEU A 29 -10.37 -0.79 12.76
CA LEU A 29 -9.57 -1.11 11.57
C LEU A 29 -8.70 -2.34 11.79
N LEU A 30 -8.08 -2.44 12.97
CA LEU A 30 -7.08 -3.44 13.34
C LEU A 30 -7.47 -4.11 14.67
N PRO A 31 -8.54 -4.92 14.68
CA PRO A 31 -8.98 -5.61 15.90
C PRO A 31 -7.86 -6.51 16.44
N GLY A 32 -7.62 -6.42 17.74
CA GLY A 32 -6.57 -7.20 18.40
C GLY A 32 -5.20 -6.54 18.47
N TRP A 33 -5.03 -5.31 17.90
CA TRP A 33 -3.82 -4.54 18.13
C TRP A 33 -3.88 -3.85 19.49
N ASP A 34 -2.96 -4.20 20.37
CA ASP A 34 -2.76 -3.61 21.71
C ASP A 34 -1.77 -2.44 21.71
N THR A 35 -1.04 -2.28 20.61
CA THR A 35 -0.03 -1.21 20.41
C THR A 35 -0.54 -0.20 19.40
N SER A 36 -0.18 1.07 19.59
CA SER A 36 -0.58 2.14 18.69
C SER A 36 0.00 1.98 17.29
N LEU A 37 -0.83 2.25 16.28
CA LEU A 37 -0.42 2.41 14.89
C LEU A 37 0.54 3.60 14.77
N SER A 38 1.76 3.35 14.30
CA SER A 38 2.80 4.37 14.18
C SER A 38 2.94 4.92 12.77
N TYR A 39 2.85 4.05 11.76
CA TYR A 39 3.02 4.43 10.36
C TYR A 39 2.10 3.68 9.40
N LEU A 40 1.77 4.36 8.32
CA LEU A 40 1.20 3.83 7.09
C LEU A 40 2.29 3.80 6.01
N ILE A 41 2.34 2.73 5.25
CA ILE A 41 3.28 2.56 4.14
C ILE A 41 2.43 2.36 2.88
N PHE A 42 2.34 3.40 2.05
CA PHE A 42 1.65 3.32 0.77
C PHE A 42 2.54 2.72 -0.29
N ILE A 43 2.02 1.73 -0.98
CA ILE A 43 2.63 1.10 -2.15
C ILE A 43 1.80 1.51 -3.36
N LEU A 44 2.30 2.47 -4.11
CA LEU A 44 1.66 2.94 -5.33
C LEU A 44 2.30 2.23 -6.52
N GLN A 45 1.54 1.45 -7.25
CA GLN A 45 2.02 0.67 -8.38
C GLN A 45 1.51 1.27 -9.68
N ARG A 46 2.42 1.53 -10.63
CA ARG A 46 2.02 1.95 -11.98
C ARG A 46 1.32 0.80 -12.69
N SER A 47 0.12 1.09 -13.19
CA SER A 47 -0.63 0.18 -14.04
C SER A 47 -0.23 0.35 -15.50
N SER A 48 -0.26 -0.74 -16.25
CA SER A 48 -0.05 -0.72 -17.70
C SER A 48 -1.27 -0.20 -18.48
N ILE A 49 -2.45 -0.18 -17.83
CA ILE A 49 -3.71 0.29 -18.42
C ILE A 49 -4.45 1.23 -17.48
N SER A 50 -5.35 2.04 -18.05
CA SER A 50 -6.24 2.91 -17.29
C SER A 50 -7.33 2.14 -16.56
N PHE A 51 -7.71 2.60 -15.36
CA PHE A 51 -8.80 2.02 -14.56
C PHE A 51 -10.16 2.70 -14.76
N GLN A 52 -10.30 3.52 -15.80
CA GLN A 52 -11.56 4.23 -16.09
C GLN A 52 -12.70 3.28 -16.48
N GLU A 53 -12.39 2.18 -17.14
CA GLU A 53 -13.39 1.23 -17.61
C GLU A 53 -13.43 -0.02 -16.73
N THR A 54 -14.59 -0.68 -16.70
CA THR A 54 -14.76 -1.97 -16.02
C THR A 54 -14.74 -3.08 -17.06
N THR A 55 -13.53 -3.48 -17.47
CA THR A 55 -13.31 -4.55 -18.44
C THR A 55 -12.64 -5.76 -17.79
N PHE A 56 -12.61 -6.87 -18.52
CA PHE A 56 -11.90 -8.07 -18.08
C PHE A 56 -10.39 -7.82 -17.94
N GLU A 57 -9.80 -7.05 -18.86
CA GLU A 57 -8.38 -6.67 -18.84
C GLU A 57 -8.05 -5.84 -17.60
N VAL A 58 -8.93 -4.91 -17.22
CA VAL A 58 -8.78 -4.11 -16.00
C VAL A 58 -8.84 -5.00 -14.76
N ALA A 59 -9.75 -5.98 -14.72
CA ALA A 59 -9.84 -6.94 -13.62
C ALA A 59 -8.56 -7.80 -13.51
N LEU A 60 -8.03 -8.28 -14.62
CA LEU A 60 -6.77 -9.03 -14.65
C LEU A 60 -5.59 -8.18 -14.16
N GLU A 61 -5.49 -6.94 -14.62
CA GLU A 61 -4.41 -6.04 -14.20
C GLU A 61 -4.49 -5.73 -12.70
N LYS A 62 -5.69 -5.42 -12.17
CA LYS A 62 -5.88 -5.23 -10.73
C LYS A 62 -5.48 -6.47 -9.92
N ASN A 63 -5.84 -7.67 -10.38
CA ASN A 63 -5.46 -8.92 -9.73
C ASN A 63 -3.94 -9.13 -9.75
N ARG A 64 -3.27 -8.81 -10.85
CA ARG A 64 -1.81 -8.88 -10.97
C ARG A 64 -1.11 -7.92 -10.01
N LEU A 65 -1.57 -6.66 -9.93
CA LEU A 65 -1.02 -5.64 -9.04
C LEU A 65 -1.29 -5.99 -7.56
N ARG A 66 -2.50 -6.49 -7.25
CA ARG A 66 -2.85 -6.98 -5.93
C ARG A 66 -1.93 -8.14 -5.50
N ALA A 67 -1.71 -9.13 -6.35
CA ALA A 67 -0.84 -10.27 -6.04
C ALA A 67 0.61 -9.83 -5.76
N ARG A 68 1.14 -8.84 -6.51
CA ARG A 68 2.45 -8.25 -6.26
C ARG A 68 2.49 -7.53 -4.92
N PHE A 69 1.48 -6.72 -4.62
CA PHE A 69 1.35 -6.01 -3.34
C PHE A 69 1.30 -6.98 -2.15
N ILE A 70 0.44 -8.01 -2.20
CA ILE A 70 0.30 -9.00 -1.12
C ILE A 70 1.66 -9.67 -0.84
N ARG A 71 2.39 -10.04 -1.89
CA ARG A 71 3.71 -10.67 -1.73
C ARG A 71 4.70 -9.74 -1.03
N LEU A 72 4.82 -8.49 -1.49
CA LEU A 72 5.69 -7.49 -0.87
C LEU A 72 5.24 -7.18 0.56
N GLY A 73 3.95 -6.94 0.74
CA GLY A 73 3.36 -6.59 2.03
C GLY A 73 3.54 -7.68 3.08
N CYS A 74 3.33 -8.95 2.71
CA CYS A 74 3.60 -10.07 3.60
C CYS A 74 5.09 -10.16 3.96
N SER A 75 6.00 -10.02 2.98
CA SER A 75 7.45 -10.05 3.24
C SER A 75 7.85 -8.96 4.23
N LEU A 76 7.39 -7.72 4.02
CA LEU A 76 7.69 -6.60 4.92
C LEU A 76 7.04 -6.78 6.29
N SER A 77 5.76 -7.18 6.33
CA SER A 77 5.06 -7.40 7.61
C SER A 77 5.73 -8.49 8.44
N PHE A 78 6.14 -9.60 7.84
CA PHE A 78 6.85 -10.66 8.55
C PHE A 78 8.25 -10.22 9.03
N ALA A 79 8.99 -9.44 8.24
CA ALA A 79 10.27 -8.89 8.67
C ALA A 79 10.12 -7.96 9.89
N LEU A 80 9.08 -7.11 9.92
CA LEU A 80 8.76 -6.26 11.05
C LEU A 80 8.29 -7.05 12.27
N GLN A 81 7.46 -8.09 12.07
CA GLN A 81 7.00 -8.97 13.15
C GLN A 81 8.15 -9.76 13.79
N GLN A 82 9.18 -10.14 13.02
CA GLN A 82 10.39 -10.76 13.57
C GLN A 82 11.13 -9.80 14.53
N GLN A 83 11.04 -8.49 14.31
CA GLN A 83 11.55 -7.46 15.22
C GLN A 83 10.56 -7.08 16.34
N LYS A 84 9.48 -7.87 16.53
CA LYS A 84 8.45 -7.68 17.56
C LYS A 84 7.53 -6.47 17.36
N TYR A 85 7.47 -5.91 16.15
CA TYR A 85 6.48 -4.90 15.81
C TYR A 85 5.21 -5.54 15.25
N LEU A 86 4.05 -4.97 15.54
CA LEU A 86 2.81 -5.34 14.85
C LEU A 86 2.84 -4.78 13.43
N SER A 87 2.44 -5.59 12.48
CA SER A 87 2.30 -5.18 11.09
C SER A 87 1.25 -6.01 10.38
N ASP A 88 0.47 -5.37 9.51
CA ASP A 88 -0.53 -5.96 8.65
C ASP A 88 -0.60 -5.18 7.34
N LEU A 89 -1.38 -5.67 6.40
CA LEU A 89 -1.69 -4.97 5.16
C LEU A 89 -3.20 -5.02 4.92
N PHE A 90 -3.76 -3.96 4.35
CA PHE A 90 -5.15 -3.99 3.90
C PHE A 90 -5.20 -4.60 2.50
N ASP A 91 -6.04 -5.62 2.33
CA ASP A 91 -6.27 -6.20 1.00
C ASP A 91 -6.99 -5.20 0.10
N PRO A 92 -6.39 -4.71 -0.99
CA PRO A 92 -7.00 -3.70 -1.85
C PRO A 92 -8.32 -4.12 -2.49
N LEU A 93 -8.63 -5.42 -2.53
CA LEU A 93 -9.90 -5.93 -3.05
C LEU A 93 -11.03 -5.77 -2.03
N THR A 94 -10.75 -5.99 -0.75
CA THR A 94 -11.77 -6.01 0.32
C THR A 94 -11.67 -4.83 1.27
N GLY A 95 -10.53 -4.12 1.29
CA GLY A 95 -10.21 -3.08 2.27
C GLY A 95 -10.01 -3.61 3.69
N ARG A 96 -9.88 -4.92 3.90
CA ARG A 96 -9.79 -5.53 5.24
C ARG A 96 -8.36 -5.97 5.55
N PRO A 97 -7.99 -6.04 6.85
CA PRO A 97 -6.71 -6.63 7.25
C PRO A 97 -6.53 -8.01 6.65
N PHE A 98 -5.33 -8.29 6.17
CA PHE A 98 -5.02 -9.52 5.44
C PHE A 98 -4.43 -10.61 6.35
N LEU A 99 -3.62 -10.23 7.33
CA LEU A 99 -2.96 -11.18 8.25
C LEU A 99 -3.72 -11.34 9.56
N GLY A 100 -4.43 -10.31 9.99
CA GLY A 100 -5.15 -10.26 11.26
C GLY A 100 -6.65 -10.47 11.15
N ASN A 101 -7.37 -10.06 12.20
CA ASN A 101 -8.81 -10.17 12.26
C ASN A 101 -9.50 -9.16 11.34
N SER A 102 -10.62 -9.57 10.74
CA SER A 102 -11.44 -8.69 9.93
C SER A 102 -11.99 -7.52 10.75
N GLY A 103 -11.79 -6.31 10.23
CA GLY A 103 -12.23 -5.06 10.85
C GLY A 103 -13.03 -4.16 9.92
N LEU A 104 -13.04 -2.87 10.25
CA LEU A 104 -13.61 -1.84 9.39
C LEU A 104 -12.88 -1.81 8.04
N THR A 105 -13.62 -1.50 6.98
CA THR A 105 -13.07 -1.41 5.62
C THR A 105 -12.20 -0.16 5.48
N TRP A 106 -11.00 -0.34 4.94
CA TRP A 106 -10.05 0.70 4.57
C TRP A 106 -10.25 1.12 3.11
N ASP A 107 -10.13 2.41 2.82
CA ASP A 107 -10.16 2.98 1.47
C ASP A 107 -8.77 3.54 1.13
N ASP A 108 -8.02 2.82 0.29
CA ASP A 108 -6.67 3.22 -0.15
C ASP A 108 -6.67 4.55 -0.90
N ASN A 109 -7.67 4.81 -1.75
CA ASN A 109 -7.76 6.06 -2.52
C ASN A 109 -7.98 7.26 -1.60
N ALA A 110 -8.92 7.14 -0.65
CA ALA A 110 -9.19 8.17 0.33
C ALA A 110 -7.98 8.44 1.23
N ALA A 111 -7.29 7.39 1.67
CA ALA A 111 -6.12 7.50 2.53
C ALA A 111 -4.94 8.19 1.82
N VAL A 112 -4.64 7.80 0.59
CA VAL A 112 -3.59 8.42 -0.23
C VAL A 112 -3.94 9.88 -0.51
N SER A 113 -5.19 10.17 -0.85
CA SER A 113 -5.65 11.55 -1.07
C SER A 113 -5.46 12.41 0.18
N ALA A 114 -5.84 11.90 1.35
CA ALA A 114 -5.76 12.64 2.60
C ALA A 114 -4.32 12.90 3.08
N LEU A 115 -3.39 11.99 2.81
CA LEU A 115 -2.03 12.04 3.37
C LEU A 115 -0.96 12.49 2.36
N LEU A 116 -1.14 12.20 1.07
CA LEU A 116 -0.20 12.60 0.02
C LEU A 116 -0.74 13.75 -0.84
N ASN A 117 -1.97 14.23 -0.58
CA ASN A 117 -2.66 15.27 -1.35
C ASN A 117 -2.82 14.94 -2.84
N TYR A 118 -2.94 13.65 -3.18
CA TYR A 118 -3.22 13.24 -4.55
C TYR A 118 -4.72 13.41 -4.83
N PRO A 119 -5.10 14.07 -5.93
CA PRO A 119 -6.50 14.26 -6.26
C PRO A 119 -7.23 12.94 -6.49
N VAL A 120 -8.51 12.92 -6.15
CA VAL A 120 -9.42 11.81 -6.45
C VAL A 120 -10.52 12.34 -7.35
N ILE A 121 -10.85 11.59 -8.38
CA ILE A 121 -11.99 11.89 -9.26
C ILE A 121 -13.03 10.78 -9.19
N SER A 122 -14.29 11.17 -9.25
CA SER A 122 -15.39 10.22 -9.42
C SER A 122 -15.64 10.02 -10.90
N TYR A 123 -15.62 8.78 -11.34
CA TYR A 123 -15.94 8.40 -12.71
C TYR A 123 -16.95 7.26 -12.69
N GLN A 124 -18.16 7.50 -13.20
CA GLN A 124 -19.28 6.57 -13.07
C GLN A 124 -19.49 6.19 -11.58
N ASN A 125 -19.38 4.90 -11.23
CA ASN A 125 -19.53 4.40 -9.86
C ASN A 125 -18.17 4.08 -9.19
N CYS A 126 -17.05 4.56 -9.76
CA CYS A 126 -15.70 4.30 -9.27
C CYS A 126 -15.03 5.60 -8.83
N THR A 127 -14.20 5.50 -7.81
CA THR A 127 -13.29 6.56 -7.37
C THR A 127 -11.89 6.23 -7.90
N LEU A 128 -11.31 7.17 -8.65
CA LEU A 128 -9.97 7.01 -9.24
C LEU A 128 -9.00 7.98 -8.58
N LEU A 129 -7.88 7.47 -8.12
CA LEU A 129 -6.75 8.28 -7.65
C LEU A 129 -5.98 8.84 -8.85
N LEU A 130 -5.55 10.10 -8.77
CA LEU A 130 -4.73 10.72 -9.78
C LEU A 130 -3.30 10.91 -9.26
N HIS A 131 -2.41 10.04 -9.69
CA HIS A 131 -0.98 10.18 -9.41
C HIS A 131 -0.39 11.35 -10.23
N PRO A 132 0.52 12.17 -9.67
CA PRO A 132 1.09 13.33 -10.39
C PRO A 132 1.67 12.99 -11.76
N ILE A 133 2.34 11.85 -11.88
CA ILE A 133 3.03 11.41 -13.13
C ILE A 133 2.16 10.41 -13.89
N TRP A 134 1.66 9.35 -13.23
CA TRP A 134 0.97 8.23 -13.88
C TRP A 134 -0.52 8.47 -14.11
N LYS A 135 -1.04 9.61 -13.62
CA LYS A 135 -2.46 9.98 -13.69
C LYS A 135 -3.32 8.89 -13.05
N ASN A 136 -4.34 8.40 -13.74
CA ASN A 136 -5.24 7.34 -13.26
C ASN A 136 -4.68 5.91 -13.44
N ASN A 137 -3.44 5.78 -13.94
CA ASN A 137 -2.76 4.50 -14.08
C ASN A 137 -1.99 4.15 -12.79
N VAL A 138 -2.64 4.26 -11.63
CA VAL A 138 -2.05 3.96 -10.33
C VAL A 138 -2.94 3.02 -9.53
N TYR A 139 -2.32 2.04 -8.90
CA TYR A 139 -2.97 1.09 -8.00
C TYR A 139 -2.40 1.28 -6.59
N PRO A 140 -3.12 1.98 -5.71
CA PRO A 140 -2.70 2.19 -4.33
C PRO A 140 -2.99 0.98 -3.47
N ALA A 141 -2.15 0.78 -2.45
CA ALA A 141 -2.34 -0.23 -1.42
C ALA A 141 -1.59 0.17 -0.15
N THR A 142 -2.05 -0.28 1.02
CA THR A 142 -1.56 0.19 2.31
C THR A 142 -1.08 -0.95 3.20
N ILE A 143 0.13 -0.79 3.76
CA ILE A 143 0.67 -1.58 4.87
C ILE A 143 0.62 -0.70 6.12
N VAL A 144 0.34 -1.30 7.26
CA VAL A 144 0.23 -0.64 8.57
C VAL A 144 1.19 -1.27 9.57
N THR A 145 1.79 -0.45 10.46
CA THR A 145 2.73 -0.98 11.44
C THR A 145 2.85 -0.12 12.69
N SER A 146 3.19 -0.77 13.82
CA SER A 146 3.61 -0.11 15.06
C SER A 146 5.11 0.21 15.09
N ALA A 147 5.86 -0.17 14.05
CA ALA A 147 7.30 0.03 13.99
C ALA A 147 7.69 1.51 13.85
N PRO A 148 8.83 1.93 14.38
CA PRO A 148 9.40 3.24 14.09
C PRO A 148 9.94 3.28 12.65
N GLN A 149 10.05 4.47 12.09
CA GLN A 149 10.47 4.68 10.69
C GLN A 149 11.80 4.01 10.35
N VAL A 150 12.79 4.08 11.24
CA VAL A 150 14.12 3.46 11.04
C VAL A 150 14.02 1.93 10.84
N ALA A 151 13.16 1.26 11.63
CA ALA A 151 12.94 -0.18 11.47
C ALA A 151 12.23 -0.50 10.16
N ILE A 152 11.25 0.33 9.76
CA ILE A 152 10.55 0.18 8.48
C ILE A 152 11.54 0.30 7.32
N GLU A 153 12.36 1.34 7.31
CA GLU A 153 13.36 1.59 6.25
C GLU A 153 14.38 0.45 6.14
N SER A 154 14.86 -0.05 7.28
CA SER A 154 15.79 -1.18 7.32
C SER A 154 15.18 -2.46 6.77
N CYS A 155 13.98 -2.84 7.24
CA CYS A 155 13.27 -4.02 6.73
C CYS A 155 12.91 -3.87 5.25
N LEU A 156 12.47 -2.68 4.84
CA LEU A 156 12.10 -2.40 3.46
C LEU A 156 13.32 -2.55 2.53
N ALA A 157 14.49 -2.02 2.91
CA ALA A 157 15.71 -2.16 2.12
C ALA A 157 16.06 -3.64 1.88
N GLN A 158 15.98 -4.48 2.93
CA GLN A 158 16.21 -5.92 2.81
C GLN A 158 15.19 -6.59 1.90
N VAL A 159 13.89 -6.31 2.10
CA VAL A 159 12.82 -6.90 1.29
C VAL A 159 12.93 -6.49 -0.19
N ILE A 160 13.29 -5.22 -0.48
CA ILE A 160 13.52 -4.73 -1.84
C ILE A 160 14.68 -5.48 -2.50
N ALA A 161 15.77 -5.71 -1.77
CA ALA A 161 16.91 -6.49 -2.25
C ALA A 161 16.53 -7.95 -2.53
N ASP A 162 15.80 -8.59 -1.61
CA ASP A 162 15.33 -9.98 -1.76
C ASP A 162 14.40 -10.15 -2.96
N HIS A 163 13.60 -9.13 -3.27
CA HIS A 163 12.74 -9.08 -4.45
C HIS A 163 13.48 -8.66 -5.74
N SER A 164 14.78 -8.38 -5.65
CA SER A 164 15.62 -7.89 -6.76
C SER A 164 15.08 -6.63 -7.43
N TRP A 165 14.47 -5.72 -6.66
CA TRP A 165 14.04 -4.42 -7.15
C TRP A 165 15.21 -3.44 -7.16
N LYS A 166 15.20 -2.51 -8.10
CA LYS A 166 16.22 -1.46 -8.24
C LYS A 166 15.66 -0.11 -7.81
N SER A 167 16.45 0.67 -7.08
CA SER A 167 16.12 2.04 -6.77
C SER A 167 16.24 2.91 -8.03
N ALA A 168 15.34 3.91 -8.15
CA ALA A 168 15.44 4.92 -9.21
C ALA A 168 16.68 5.82 -9.08
N ILE A 169 17.30 5.83 -7.89
CA ILE A 169 18.52 6.63 -7.61
C ILE A 169 19.79 5.91 -8.14
N ASP A 170 19.71 4.60 -8.36
CA ASP A 170 20.84 3.77 -8.80
C ASP A 170 20.95 3.68 -10.34
N ASN A 171 20.11 4.43 -11.07
CA ASN A 171 20.15 4.61 -12.52
C ASN A 171 20.60 6.03 -12.83
#